data_6b46029c3d123d7aff7dc8533b631f4a
#
_entry.id   6b46029c3d123d7aff7dc8533b631f4a
#
_cell.length_a   1.000
_cell.length_b   1.000
_cell.length_c   1.000
_cell.angle_alpha   90.00
_cell.angle_beta   90.00
_cell.angle_gamma   90.00
#
_symmetry.space_group_name_H-M   'P 1'
#
loop_
_entity.id
_entity.type
_entity.pdbx_description
1 polymer ?
#
loop_
_entity_poly.entity_id
_entity_poly.type
_entity_poly.pdbx_seq_one_letter_code
_entity_poly.pdbx_strand_id
1 'polypeptide(L)'
;MDLTKLVFLLVLVCSIPVFHAYAQLDDKPPQGILRSGIVGVKLLDAYFGTSTEKMEVGPGDKNVPFTVEFANISTTDIVGIKGQLSLPTYFQSPQGINYPILAGSNAKATTGSNFHLTFYLDISEGALIKTYPGSVEIDYSRIKSSGVRQNSFQFTFTLPGESILNLKSLTPVITSITNNDITLEISNSGSATLSNVNIVLQNTDTSISSASTST
;
A
#
# COMPACT_ATOMS: atom_id res chain seq x y z
N MET A 1 -52.76 41.78 -39.47
CA MET A 1 -52.43 40.41 -39.17
C MET A 1 -53.57 39.86 -38.30
N ASP A 2 -54.36 38.96 -38.85
CA ASP A 2 -55.63 38.50 -38.22
C ASP A 2 -55.37 37.78 -36.89
N LEU A 3 -56.04 38.20 -35.85
CA LEU A 3 -55.95 37.65 -34.50
C LEU A 3 -56.22 36.13 -34.47
N THR A 4 -57.04 35.65 -35.37
CA THR A 4 -57.40 34.22 -35.59
C THR A 4 -56.19 33.39 -36.06
N LYS A 5 -55.30 33.98 -36.89
CA LYS A 5 -54.07 33.29 -37.35
C LYS A 5 -53.01 33.21 -36.25
N LEU A 6 -52.99 34.22 -35.35
CA LEU A 6 -52.05 34.22 -34.22
C LEU A 6 -52.41 33.15 -33.18
N VAL A 7 -53.70 32.96 -32.91
CA VAL A 7 -54.17 31.95 -31.97
C VAL A 7 -53.91 30.53 -32.51
N PHE A 8 -54.07 30.32 -33.81
CA PHE A 8 -53.80 29.02 -34.43
C PHE A 8 -52.29 28.68 -34.43
N LEU A 9 -51.44 29.67 -34.57
CA LEU A 9 -49.98 29.49 -34.49
C LEU A 9 -49.54 29.19 -33.04
N LEU A 10 -50.20 29.81 -32.06
CA LEU A 10 -49.87 29.56 -30.64
C LEU A 10 -50.32 28.19 -30.15
N VAL A 11 -51.44 27.66 -30.65
CA VAL A 11 -51.91 26.30 -30.34
C VAL A 11 -51.04 25.23 -30.99
N LEU A 12 -50.49 25.50 -32.17
CA LEU A 12 -49.64 24.54 -32.87
C LEU A 12 -48.26 24.37 -32.18
N VAL A 13 -47.76 25.43 -31.50
CA VAL A 13 -46.48 25.36 -30.76
C VAL A 13 -46.62 24.63 -29.42
N CYS A 14 -47.83 24.60 -28.81
CA CYS A 14 -48.07 23.88 -27.58
C CYS A 14 -48.29 22.37 -27.74
N SER A 15 -48.38 21.86 -28.97
CA SER A 15 -48.63 20.43 -29.22
C SER A 15 -47.41 19.65 -29.71
N ILE A 16 -46.23 20.19 -29.51
CA ILE A 16 -45.01 19.38 -29.73
C ILE A 16 -44.92 18.39 -28.54
N PRO A 17 -45.09 17.08 -28.76
CA PRO A 17 -44.86 16.10 -27.71
C PRO A 17 -43.38 16.19 -27.33
N VAL A 18 -43.10 16.67 -26.12
CA VAL A 18 -41.78 16.54 -25.53
C VAL A 18 -41.59 15.03 -25.31
N PHE A 19 -40.97 14.36 -26.25
CA PHE A 19 -40.43 13.04 -26.02
C PHE A 19 -39.36 13.21 -24.96
N HIS A 20 -39.74 12.97 -23.71
CA HIS A 20 -38.75 12.67 -22.69
C HIS A 20 -38.18 11.33 -23.09
N ALA A 21 -37.03 11.35 -23.76
CA ALA A 21 -36.13 10.21 -23.82
C ALA A 21 -35.72 9.94 -22.36
N TYR A 22 -36.50 9.12 -21.67
CA TYR A 22 -35.98 8.42 -20.52
C TYR A 22 -34.90 7.54 -21.10
N ALA A 23 -33.65 7.98 -21.00
CA ALA A 23 -32.53 7.07 -20.99
C ALA A 23 -32.84 6.11 -19.84
N GLN A 24 -33.43 4.97 -20.14
CA GLN A 24 -33.36 3.83 -19.25
C GLN A 24 -31.85 3.64 -19.06
N LEU A 25 -31.33 4.19 -17.96
CA LEU A 25 -30.13 3.61 -17.39
C LEU A 25 -30.51 2.14 -17.24
N ASP A 26 -29.91 1.33 -18.09
CA ASP A 26 -29.97 -0.11 -17.97
C ASP A 26 -29.28 -0.42 -16.64
N ASP A 27 -30.09 -0.42 -15.57
CA ASP A 27 -29.69 -0.67 -14.19
C ASP A 27 -29.37 -2.17 -13.99
N LYS A 28 -29.03 -2.79 -15.13
CA LYS A 28 -28.55 -4.14 -15.16
C LYS A 28 -27.11 -4.10 -14.64
N PRO A 29 -26.85 -4.57 -13.42
CA PRO A 29 -25.48 -4.65 -12.92
C PRO A 29 -24.66 -5.39 -13.98
N PRO A 30 -23.40 -4.95 -14.27
CA PRO A 30 -22.58 -5.60 -15.26
C PRO A 30 -22.59 -7.10 -14.98
N GLN A 31 -23.08 -7.86 -15.97
CA GLN A 31 -23.28 -9.29 -15.82
C GLN A 31 -21.92 -9.92 -15.49
N GLY A 32 -21.78 -10.45 -14.29
CA GLY A 32 -20.57 -11.14 -13.85
C GLY A 32 -19.99 -10.69 -12.52
N ILE A 33 -20.38 -9.55 -11.94
CA ILE A 33 -19.94 -9.14 -10.61
C ILE A 33 -20.99 -9.55 -9.59
N LEU A 34 -20.74 -10.64 -8.87
CA LEU A 34 -21.55 -11.07 -7.75
C LEU A 34 -21.03 -10.36 -6.49
N ARG A 35 -21.72 -9.32 -6.03
CA ARG A 35 -21.48 -8.77 -4.69
C ARG A 35 -21.96 -9.80 -3.69
N SER A 36 -21.01 -10.52 -3.12
CA SER A 36 -21.29 -11.57 -2.15
C SER A 36 -21.29 -10.98 -0.75
N GLY A 37 -22.42 -11.09 -0.05
CA GLY A 37 -22.49 -10.85 1.40
C GLY A 37 -21.75 -11.93 2.22
N ILE A 38 -21.28 -13.00 1.60
CA ILE A 38 -20.47 -14.03 2.24
C ILE A 38 -19.01 -13.71 1.96
N VAL A 39 -18.33 -13.20 2.97
CA VAL A 39 -16.89 -12.95 2.92
C VAL A 39 -16.17 -14.26 2.71
N GLY A 40 -15.68 -14.51 1.49
CA GLY A 40 -14.89 -15.71 1.16
C GLY A 40 -13.40 -15.51 1.37
N VAL A 41 -12.99 -14.27 1.66
CA VAL A 41 -11.61 -13.85 1.90
C VAL A 41 -11.59 -13.01 3.17
N LYS A 42 -10.53 -13.15 3.97
CA LYS A 42 -10.27 -12.34 5.17
C LYS A 42 -8.93 -11.65 5.01
N LEU A 43 -8.87 -10.36 5.30
CA LEU A 43 -7.61 -9.64 5.42
C LEU A 43 -6.92 -10.03 6.72
N LEU A 44 -5.62 -10.29 6.67
CA LEU A 44 -4.80 -10.69 7.81
C LEU A 44 -3.84 -9.60 8.24
N ASP A 45 -3.03 -9.06 7.30
CA ASP A 45 -1.98 -8.07 7.59
C ASP A 45 -1.75 -7.15 6.37
N ALA A 46 -1.15 -5.98 6.62
CA ALA A 46 -0.71 -5.05 5.58
C ALA A 46 0.56 -4.33 6.07
N TYR A 47 1.66 -4.45 5.30
CA TYR A 47 2.97 -3.99 5.71
C TYR A 47 3.87 -3.65 4.52
N PHE A 48 4.91 -2.85 4.77
CA PHE A 48 5.97 -2.62 3.80
C PHE A 48 6.90 -3.83 3.70
N GLY A 49 7.26 -4.18 2.48
CA GLY A 49 8.08 -5.33 2.17
C GLY A 49 7.37 -6.34 1.25
N THR A 50 8.03 -7.46 1.04
CA THR A 50 7.53 -8.61 0.28
C THR A 50 6.89 -9.65 1.21
N SER A 51 6.32 -10.72 0.65
CA SER A 51 5.78 -11.83 1.44
C SER A 51 6.82 -12.60 2.26
N THR A 52 8.10 -12.42 1.96
CA THR A 52 9.21 -13.12 2.63
C THR A 52 9.97 -12.23 3.59
N GLU A 53 9.89 -10.89 3.43
CA GLU A 53 10.70 -9.96 4.20
C GLU A 53 9.95 -8.64 4.40
N LYS A 54 9.81 -8.21 5.66
CA LYS A 54 9.34 -6.87 6.01
C LYS A 54 10.49 -5.88 5.87
N MET A 55 10.20 -4.68 5.38
CA MET A 55 11.18 -3.64 5.12
C MET A 55 10.93 -2.41 6.00
N GLU A 56 12.00 -1.78 6.44
CA GLU A 56 11.96 -0.40 6.91
C GLU A 56 11.95 0.53 5.71
N VAL A 57 11.07 1.49 5.73
CA VAL A 57 10.89 2.47 4.66
C VAL A 57 10.66 3.84 5.24
N GLY A 58 11.08 4.86 4.50
CA GLY A 58 10.99 6.25 4.93
C GLY A 58 10.30 7.18 3.93
N PRO A 59 10.08 8.44 4.33
CA PRO A 59 9.65 9.48 3.42
C PRO A 59 10.68 9.66 2.27
N GLY A 60 10.19 9.74 1.04
CA GLY A 60 11.00 9.90 -0.16
C GLY A 60 11.32 8.62 -0.91
N ASP A 61 11.11 7.44 -0.30
CA ASP A 61 11.39 6.16 -0.92
C ASP A 61 10.54 5.91 -2.17
N LYS A 62 11.15 5.27 -3.15
CA LYS A 62 10.55 5.02 -4.46
C LYS A 62 10.42 3.53 -4.76
N ASN A 63 9.35 3.19 -5.47
CA ASN A 63 9.08 1.82 -5.93
C ASN A 63 9.14 0.78 -4.80
N VAL A 64 8.58 1.14 -3.65
CA VAL A 64 8.60 0.33 -2.43
C VAL A 64 7.56 -0.77 -2.52
N PRO A 65 7.89 -2.03 -2.21
CA PRO A 65 6.91 -3.10 -2.10
C PRO A 65 6.04 -2.90 -0.86
N PHE A 66 4.72 -3.06 -1.04
CA PHE A 66 3.72 -3.05 0.03
C PHE A 66 2.86 -4.30 -0.10
N THR A 67 2.89 -5.16 0.87
CA THR A 67 2.19 -6.45 0.83
C THR A 67 0.95 -6.42 1.70
N VAL A 68 -0.16 -6.89 1.12
CA VAL A 68 -1.40 -7.15 1.83
C VAL A 68 -1.63 -8.66 1.83
N GLU A 69 -1.76 -9.22 3.03
CA GLU A 69 -1.94 -10.65 3.24
C GLU A 69 -3.40 -10.99 3.52
N PHE A 70 -3.87 -12.06 2.91
CA PHE A 70 -5.25 -12.53 3.00
C PHE A 70 -5.31 -14.03 3.29
N ALA A 71 -6.43 -14.48 3.85
CA ALA A 71 -6.79 -15.89 3.94
C ALA A 71 -8.00 -16.19 3.07
N ASN A 72 -7.96 -17.29 2.30
CA ASN A 72 -9.13 -17.84 1.64
C ASN A 72 -9.95 -18.67 2.66
N ILE A 73 -10.96 -18.05 3.22
CA ILE A 73 -11.89 -18.69 4.18
C ILE A 73 -13.13 -19.26 3.51
N SER A 74 -13.17 -19.28 2.16
CA SER A 74 -14.27 -19.89 1.42
C SER A 74 -14.14 -21.41 1.37
N THR A 75 -15.21 -22.07 1.00
CA THR A 75 -15.25 -23.54 0.84
C THR A 75 -14.69 -24.00 -0.51
N THR A 76 -14.17 -23.08 -1.33
CA THR A 76 -13.65 -23.38 -2.68
C THR A 76 -12.36 -22.62 -2.92
N ASP A 77 -11.51 -23.17 -3.78
CA ASP A 77 -10.30 -22.47 -4.24
C ASP A 77 -10.65 -21.22 -5.06
N ILE A 78 -9.83 -20.20 -4.97
CA ILE A 78 -9.95 -18.96 -5.71
C ILE A 78 -8.77 -18.77 -6.66
N VAL A 79 -9.02 -18.07 -7.77
CA VAL A 79 -8.05 -17.82 -8.85
C VAL A 79 -8.28 -16.43 -9.45
N GLY A 80 -7.29 -15.98 -10.24
CA GLY A 80 -7.40 -14.72 -10.99
C GLY A 80 -7.58 -13.53 -10.08
N ILE A 81 -6.79 -13.48 -9.00
CA ILE A 81 -6.90 -12.47 -7.97
C ILE A 81 -6.28 -11.17 -8.46
N LYS A 82 -7.02 -10.09 -8.41
CA LYS A 82 -6.56 -8.73 -8.69
C LYS A 82 -6.88 -7.84 -7.52
N GLY A 83 -6.02 -6.88 -7.23
CA GLY A 83 -6.22 -5.93 -6.15
C GLY A 83 -5.98 -4.51 -6.61
N GLN A 84 -6.76 -3.59 -6.06
CA GLN A 84 -6.55 -2.15 -6.16
C GLN A 84 -6.39 -1.60 -4.75
N LEU A 85 -5.28 -0.92 -4.52
CA LEU A 85 -4.93 -0.32 -3.24
C LEU A 85 -5.29 1.17 -3.26
N SER A 86 -5.94 1.65 -2.20
CA SER A 86 -6.26 3.06 -2.01
C SER A 86 -5.65 3.53 -0.69
N LEU A 87 -4.72 4.48 -0.79
CA LEU A 87 -3.95 5.04 0.31
C LEU A 87 -4.07 6.58 0.31
N PRO A 88 -3.70 7.26 1.42
CA PRO A 88 -3.59 8.71 1.45
C PRO A 88 -2.62 9.25 0.38
N THR A 89 -2.76 10.52 0.03
CA THR A 89 -2.02 11.19 -1.07
C THR A 89 -0.50 11.17 -0.96
N TYR A 90 0.05 10.84 0.20
CA TYR A 90 1.49 10.65 0.41
C TYR A 90 2.04 9.37 -0.23
N PHE A 91 1.16 8.44 -0.60
CA PHE A 91 1.50 7.15 -1.19
C PHE A 91 0.86 7.06 -2.57
N GLN A 92 1.66 6.91 -3.60
CA GLN A 92 1.17 6.95 -4.98
C GLN A 92 1.77 5.83 -5.82
N SER A 93 1.16 5.57 -6.96
CA SER A 93 1.71 4.63 -7.94
C SER A 93 3.07 5.13 -8.43
N PRO A 94 4.09 4.26 -8.66
CA PRO A 94 5.34 4.62 -9.31
C PRO A 94 5.14 5.20 -10.73
N GLN A 95 3.96 4.96 -11.33
CA GLN A 95 3.58 5.53 -12.62
C GLN A 95 3.07 6.97 -12.52
N GLY A 96 2.83 7.46 -11.31
CA GLY A 96 2.38 8.81 -10.99
C GLY A 96 1.03 8.87 -10.27
N ILE A 97 0.67 10.04 -9.76
CA ILE A 97 -0.48 10.29 -8.89
C ILE A 97 -1.85 9.94 -9.52
N ASN A 98 -1.93 9.98 -10.85
CA ASN A 98 -3.18 9.70 -11.57
C ASN A 98 -3.36 8.21 -11.92
N TYR A 99 -2.41 7.36 -11.56
CA TYR A 99 -2.47 5.94 -11.84
C TYR A 99 -2.89 5.16 -10.60
N PRO A 100 -3.76 4.14 -10.76
CA PRO A 100 -4.14 3.29 -9.64
C PRO A 100 -2.95 2.42 -9.20
N ILE A 101 -2.90 2.10 -7.92
CA ILE A 101 -1.93 1.15 -7.38
C ILE A 101 -2.53 -0.24 -7.49
N LEU A 102 -2.03 -1.05 -8.42
CA LEU A 102 -2.60 -2.35 -8.76
C LEU A 102 -1.62 -3.48 -8.49
N ALA A 103 -2.16 -4.63 -8.11
CA ALA A 103 -1.43 -5.89 -8.03
C ALA A 103 -2.31 -7.05 -8.52
N GLY A 104 -1.69 -8.15 -8.90
CA GLY A 104 -2.42 -9.33 -9.32
C GLY A 104 -1.65 -10.61 -9.09
N SER A 105 -2.38 -11.71 -8.89
CA SER A 105 -1.84 -13.05 -8.78
C SER A 105 -2.65 -14.03 -9.62
N ASN A 106 -1.96 -14.78 -10.46
CA ASN A 106 -2.54 -15.90 -11.19
C ASN A 106 -2.43 -17.21 -10.41
N ALA A 107 -1.76 -17.18 -9.25
CA ALA A 107 -1.65 -18.35 -8.38
C ALA A 107 -3.03 -18.71 -7.82
N LYS A 108 -3.25 -20.01 -7.68
CA LYS A 108 -4.44 -20.54 -7.02
C LYS A 108 -4.26 -20.42 -5.51
N ALA A 109 -5.21 -19.76 -4.83
CA ALA A 109 -5.29 -19.79 -3.38
C ALA A 109 -6.29 -20.86 -2.95
N THR A 110 -5.78 -21.95 -2.35
CA THR A 110 -6.59 -23.08 -1.92
C THR A 110 -7.45 -22.72 -0.70
N THR A 111 -8.52 -23.47 -0.50
CA THR A 111 -9.37 -23.35 0.70
C THR A 111 -8.53 -23.44 1.97
N GLY A 112 -8.66 -22.47 2.87
CA GLY A 112 -7.92 -22.42 4.14
C GLY A 112 -6.48 -21.93 4.03
N SER A 113 -5.97 -21.61 2.82
CA SER A 113 -4.60 -21.09 2.66
C SER A 113 -4.55 -19.57 2.70
N ASN A 114 -3.37 -19.05 3.08
CA ASN A 114 -3.04 -17.65 2.92
C ASN A 114 -2.57 -17.37 1.49
N PHE A 115 -2.79 -16.14 1.04
CA PHE A 115 -2.23 -15.58 -0.17
C PHE A 115 -1.93 -14.10 0.04
N HIS A 116 -1.12 -13.53 -0.82
CA HIS A 116 -0.71 -12.14 -0.72
C HIS A 116 -0.77 -11.43 -2.08
N LEU A 117 -0.94 -10.12 -2.02
CA LEU A 117 -0.78 -9.21 -3.14
C LEU A 117 0.30 -8.20 -2.76
N THR A 118 1.35 -8.11 -3.58
CA THR A 118 2.40 -7.11 -3.40
C THR A 118 2.20 -5.99 -4.42
N PHE A 119 1.98 -4.81 -3.91
CA PHE A 119 1.84 -3.57 -4.65
C PHE A 119 3.18 -2.83 -4.63
N TYR A 120 3.40 -1.96 -5.60
CA TYR A 120 4.56 -1.07 -5.60
C TYR A 120 4.07 0.37 -5.52
N LEU A 121 4.72 1.17 -4.68
CA LEU A 121 4.33 2.55 -4.46
C LEU A 121 5.53 3.46 -4.18
N ASP A 122 5.33 4.74 -4.44
CA ASP A 122 6.24 5.82 -4.09
C ASP A 122 5.74 6.50 -2.82
N ILE A 123 6.65 6.80 -1.91
CA ILE A 123 6.38 7.56 -0.67
C ILE A 123 6.84 9.00 -0.89
N SER A 124 5.95 9.96 -0.64
CA SER A 124 6.29 11.39 -0.71
C SER A 124 7.28 11.77 0.38
N GLU A 125 8.22 12.68 0.07
CA GLU A 125 9.14 13.27 1.06
C GLU A 125 8.40 13.96 2.22
N GLY A 126 7.19 14.47 1.98
CA GLY A 126 6.33 15.08 3.00
C GLY A 126 5.53 14.10 3.86
N ALA A 127 5.69 12.78 3.67
CA ALA A 127 5.03 11.78 4.51
C ALA A 127 5.58 11.82 5.94
N LEU A 128 4.69 11.75 6.93
CA LEU A 128 5.09 11.70 8.34
C LEU A 128 5.23 10.25 8.81
N ILE A 129 6.14 10.00 9.74
CA ILE A 129 6.29 8.72 10.42
C ILE A 129 5.14 8.56 11.40
N LYS A 130 4.12 7.80 11.02
CA LYS A 130 2.90 7.54 11.79
C LYS A 130 2.07 6.42 11.19
N THR A 131 0.98 6.08 11.85
CA THR A 131 -0.03 5.17 11.32
C THR A 131 -0.99 5.89 10.37
N TYR A 132 -1.28 5.25 9.24
CA TYR A 132 -2.18 5.71 8.19
C TYR A 132 -3.31 4.73 7.96
N PRO A 133 -4.51 5.21 7.57
CA PRO A 133 -5.56 4.35 7.06
C PRO A 133 -5.28 3.94 5.62
N GLY A 134 -5.74 2.76 5.24
CA GLY A 134 -5.73 2.27 3.87
C GLY A 134 -6.94 1.41 3.58
N SER A 135 -7.22 1.20 2.31
CA SER A 135 -8.20 0.23 1.87
C SER A 135 -7.72 -0.52 0.64
N VAL A 136 -8.16 -1.74 0.51
CA VAL A 136 -7.88 -2.58 -0.66
C VAL A 136 -9.17 -3.21 -1.14
N GLU A 137 -9.38 -3.13 -2.45
CA GLU A 137 -10.45 -3.82 -3.14
C GLU A 137 -9.84 -4.99 -3.91
N ILE A 138 -10.41 -6.18 -3.79
CA ILE A 138 -9.95 -7.37 -4.49
C ILE A 138 -11.06 -7.98 -5.31
N ASP A 139 -10.71 -8.37 -6.55
CA ASP A 139 -11.52 -9.17 -7.45
C ASP A 139 -10.93 -10.56 -7.57
N TYR A 140 -11.78 -11.58 -7.56
CA TYR A 140 -11.35 -12.97 -7.73
C TYR A 140 -12.49 -13.85 -8.25
N SER A 141 -12.12 -14.99 -8.84
CA SER A 141 -13.08 -16.02 -9.26
C SER A 141 -12.94 -17.26 -8.38
N ARG A 142 -14.05 -17.95 -8.14
CA ARG A 142 -14.06 -19.26 -7.46
C ARG A 142 -14.00 -20.37 -8.50
N ILE A 143 -13.21 -21.40 -8.26
CA ILE A 143 -13.20 -22.60 -9.09
C ILE A 143 -14.58 -23.26 -9.02
N LYS A 144 -15.11 -23.68 -10.18
CA LYS A 144 -16.45 -24.30 -10.33
C LYS A 144 -17.63 -23.35 -10.01
N SER A 145 -17.41 -22.04 -9.98
CA SER A 145 -18.49 -21.06 -9.82
C SER A 145 -18.31 -19.94 -10.84
N SER A 146 -19.38 -19.58 -11.53
CA SER A 146 -19.33 -18.48 -12.49
C SER A 146 -19.28 -17.12 -11.79
N GLY A 147 -18.68 -16.15 -12.49
CA GLY A 147 -18.62 -14.74 -12.10
C GLY A 147 -17.40 -14.35 -11.25
N VAL A 148 -17.10 -13.05 -11.30
CA VAL A 148 -16.08 -12.40 -10.48
C VAL A 148 -16.74 -11.93 -9.19
N ARG A 149 -16.04 -12.11 -8.09
CA ARG A 149 -16.45 -11.63 -6.76
C ARG A 149 -15.56 -10.48 -6.36
N GLN A 150 -16.12 -9.50 -5.71
CA GLN A 150 -15.44 -8.31 -5.23
C GLN A 150 -15.60 -8.19 -3.72
N ASN A 151 -14.50 -7.91 -3.03
CA ASN A 151 -14.49 -7.59 -1.62
C ASN A 151 -13.62 -6.34 -1.37
N SER A 152 -14.04 -5.51 -0.43
CA SER A 152 -13.29 -4.35 0.02
C SER A 152 -12.95 -4.49 1.49
N PHE A 153 -11.72 -4.15 1.85
CA PHE A 153 -11.20 -4.21 3.22
C PHE A 153 -10.57 -2.89 3.60
N GLN A 154 -10.78 -2.48 4.84
CA GLN A 154 -10.09 -1.35 5.43
C GLN A 154 -9.06 -1.85 6.43
N PHE A 155 -7.93 -1.16 6.52
CA PHE A 155 -6.84 -1.50 7.43
C PHE A 155 -6.08 -0.23 7.85
N THR A 156 -5.17 -0.40 8.78
CA THR A 156 -4.19 0.63 9.13
C THR A 156 -2.79 0.06 8.94
N PHE A 157 -1.84 0.91 8.56
CA PHE A 157 -0.43 0.55 8.42
C PHE A 157 0.44 1.67 8.96
N THR A 158 1.65 1.36 9.38
CA THR A 158 2.58 2.34 9.94
C THR A 158 3.74 2.57 8.97
N LEU A 159 4.06 3.84 8.71
CA LEU A 159 5.32 4.22 8.09
C LEU A 159 6.38 4.25 9.19
N PRO A 160 7.32 3.29 9.24
CA PRO A 160 8.22 3.13 10.39
C PRO A 160 9.36 4.14 10.40
N GLY A 161 9.70 4.70 9.27
CA GLY A 161 10.96 5.40 9.05
C GLY A 161 12.12 4.43 8.82
N GLU A 162 13.24 4.97 8.39
CA GLU A 162 14.46 4.23 8.10
C GLU A 162 15.55 4.59 9.13
N SER A 163 16.31 3.60 9.59
CA SER A 163 17.40 3.76 10.53
C SER A 163 18.73 3.64 9.82
N ILE A 164 19.45 4.75 9.69
CA ILE A 164 20.79 4.77 9.03
C ILE A 164 21.83 5.21 10.04
N LEU A 165 22.61 4.26 10.55
CA LEU A 165 23.70 4.52 11.47
C LEU A 165 25.01 4.75 10.70
N ASN A 166 25.64 5.90 10.96
CA ASN A 166 26.98 6.21 10.49
C ASN A 166 27.94 6.18 11.67
N LEU A 167 29.05 5.48 11.48
CA LEU A 167 30.16 5.40 12.44
C LEU A 167 31.38 6.10 11.86
N LYS A 168 31.94 7.05 12.58
CA LYS A 168 33.15 7.77 12.20
C LYS A 168 34.16 7.77 13.34
N SER A 169 35.39 7.41 13.07
CA SER A 169 36.48 7.61 14.03
C SER A 169 36.96 9.06 13.99
N LEU A 170 36.99 9.71 15.15
CA LEU A 170 37.55 11.04 15.33
C LEU A 170 39.03 10.97 15.71
N THR A 171 39.55 9.78 16.06
CA THR A 171 40.95 9.57 16.40
C THR A 171 41.74 9.33 15.11
N PRO A 172 42.65 10.25 14.68
CA PRO A 172 43.28 10.19 13.36
C PRO A 172 44.44 9.17 13.31
N VAL A 173 45.07 8.88 14.44
CA VAL A 173 46.25 7.99 14.52
C VAL A 173 46.20 7.19 15.80
N ILE A 174 46.47 5.89 15.69
CA ILE A 174 46.65 4.98 16.82
C ILE A 174 48.13 4.54 16.84
N THR A 175 48.82 4.75 17.96
CA THR A 175 50.20 4.34 18.13
C THR A 175 50.30 3.05 18.96
N SER A 176 51.11 2.09 18.51
CA SER A 176 51.16 0.74 19.09
C SER A 176 51.90 0.63 20.45
N ILE A 177 52.48 1.73 20.94
CA ILE A 177 53.37 1.68 22.13
C ILE A 177 52.75 2.39 23.34
N THR A 178 51.60 3.06 23.16
CA THR A 178 50.93 3.83 24.22
C THR A 178 49.46 3.49 24.32
N ASN A 179 48.85 3.72 25.48
CA ASN A 179 47.40 3.70 25.57
C ASN A 179 46.82 4.79 24.67
N ASN A 180 45.85 4.43 23.86
CA ASN A 180 45.17 5.32 22.95
C ASN A 180 43.70 5.42 23.36
N ASP A 181 43.21 6.64 23.50
CA ASP A 181 41.78 6.92 23.61
C ASP A 181 41.20 7.03 22.21
N ILE A 182 40.28 6.13 21.87
CA ILE A 182 39.59 6.14 20.56
C ILE A 182 38.22 6.81 20.76
N THR A 183 38.03 7.93 20.08
CA THR A 183 36.76 8.62 20.05
C THR A 183 36.02 8.24 18.79
N LEU A 184 34.80 7.73 18.95
CA LEU A 184 33.88 7.37 17.87
C LEU A 184 32.67 8.30 17.90
N GLU A 185 32.35 8.85 16.74
CA GLU A 185 31.11 9.58 16.53
C GLU A 185 30.10 8.64 15.86
N ILE A 186 28.91 8.50 16.48
CA ILE A 186 27.80 7.72 15.93
C ILE A 186 26.67 8.70 15.66
N SER A 187 26.21 8.73 14.41
CA SER A 187 25.09 9.56 14.01
C SER A 187 24.03 8.72 13.30
N ASN A 188 22.77 9.03 13.57
CA ASN A 188 21.63 8.52 12.82
C ASN A 188 21.26 9.55 11.75
N SER A 189 21.48 9.20 10.47
CA SER A 189 21.03 10.03 9.34
C SER A 189 19.70 9.56 8.74
N GLY A 190 19.12 8.51 9.30
CA GLY A 190 17.81 8.01 8.92
C GLY A 190 16.66 8.85 9.47
N SER A 191 15.45 8.56 9.04
CA SER A 191 14.21 9.23 9.43
C SER A 191 13.59 8.68 10.71
N ALA A 192 13.96 7.46 11.12
CA ALA A 192 13.47 6.83 12.36
C ALA A 192 14.27 7.26 13.58
N THR A 193 13.59 7.36 14.73
CA THR A 193 14.27 7.54 16.02
C THR A 193 14.79 6.19 16.52
N LEU A 194 16.09 6.15 16.86
CA LEU A 194 16.72 4.97 17.46
C LEU A 194 16.65 5.05 18.98
N SER A 195 16.36 3.91 19.60
CA SER A 195 16.47 3.71 21.03
C SER A 195 17.31 2.46 21.32
N ASN A 196 18.06 2.45 22.43
CA ASN A 196 18.86 1.30 22.88
C ASN A 196 19.97 0.89 21.89
N VAL A 197 20.76 1.84 21.43
CA VAL A 197 21.94 1.55 20.57
C VAL A 197 23.01 0.86 21.45
N ASN A 198 23.36 -0.38 21.13
CA ASN A 198 24.41 -1.13 21.80
C ASN A 198 25.65 -1.20 20.89
N ILE A 199 26.80 -0.76 21.42
CA ILE A 199 28.07 -0.75 20.71
C ILE A 199 28.99 -1.76 21.35
N VAL A 200 29.37 -2.78 20.58
CA VAL A 200 30.32 -3.80 21.02
C VAL A 200 31.60 -3.68 20.23
N LEU A 201 32.70 -3.36 20.91
CA LEU A 201 34.02 -3.42 20.32
C LEU A 201 34.50 -4.90 20.30
N GLN A 202 34.55 -5.49 19.14
CA GLN A 202 35.17 -6.82 18.97
C GLN A 202 36.65 -6.67 18.74
N ASN A 203 37.42 -7.24 19.65
CA ASN A 203 38.88 -7.34 19.49
C ASN A 203 39.21 -8.64 18.74
N THR A 204 39.79 -8.50 17.56
CA THR A 204 40.29 -9.63 16.75
C THR A 204 41.77 -9.94 17.01
N ASP A 205 42.44 -9.11 17.79
CA ASP A 205 43.87 -9.29 18.13
C ASP A 205 44.05 -9.36 19.66
N THR A 206 44.82 -10.34 20.16
CA THR A 206 45.02 -10.62 21.59
C THR A 206 45.79 -9.53 22.36
N SER A 207 46.26 -8.52 21.68
CA SER A 207 47.04 -7.40 22.25
C SER A 207 46.19 -6.18 22.65
N ILE A 208 44.89 -6.16 22.36
CA ILE A 208 44.00 -5.01 22.65
C ILE A 208 42.97 -5.41 23.72
N SER A 209 43.00 -4.76 24.87
CA SER A 209 41.92 -4.89 25.88
C SER A 209 40.81 -3.90 25.61
N SER A 210 39.56 -4.37 25.51
CA SER A 210 38.39 -3.52 25.28
C SER A 210 37.81 -2.99 26.59
N ALA A 211 37.52 -1.68 26.64
CA ALA A 211 36.64 -1.08 27.62
C ALA A 211 35.27 -0.84 27.02
N SER A 212 34.21 -1.31 27.65
CA SER A 212 32.83 -1.02 27.23
C SER A 212 32.30 0.21 28.00
N THR A 213 31.81 1.21 27.29
CA THR A 213 30.98 2.27 27.88
C THR A 213 29.57 2.14 27.39
N SER A 214 28.61 1.99 28.30
CA SER A 214 27.18 2.13 28.03
C SER A 214 26.78 3.57 28.33
N THR A 215 26.14 4.25 27.42
CA THR A 215 25.37 5.49 27.63
C THR A 215 23.90 5.21 27.49
#